data_710bc2e1cb95d24167e39a623203bc75
#
_entry.id   710bc2e1cb95d24167e39a623203bc75
#
_cell.length_a   1.000
_cell.length_b   1.000
_cell.length_c   1.000
_cell.angle_alpha   90.00
_cell.angle_beta   90.00
_cell.angle_gamma   90.00
#
_symmetry.space_group_name_H-M   'P 1'
#
loop_
_entity.id
_entity.type
_entity.pdbx_description
1 polymer ?
#
loop_
_entity_poly.entity_id
_entity_poly.type
_entity_poly.pdbx_seq_one_letter_code
_entity_poly.pdbx_strand_id
1 'polypeptide(L)'
;MNRRGFMSAESHYLNALEALDEGDRERAKAESKKATSLDPEHLEAWSVYVEACLPPAPTPPTMIQAAQALAAVKKIVAADPSRMDMWVRGGRLMADDLGML
;
A
#
# COMPACT_ATOMS: atom_id res chain seq x y z
N MET A 1 12.47 17.11 -17.73
CA MET A 1 12.39 16.37 -18.31
C MET A 1 12.79 15.24 -17.95
N ASN A 2 12.54 14.51 -17.87
CA ASN A 2 12.98 13.55 -17.47
C ASN A 2 13.41 12.88 -18.25
N ARG A 3 13.88 12.33 -18.31
CA ARG A 3 14.39 11.78 -18.98
C ARG A 3 14.25 10.57 -19.10
N ARG A 4 14.47 10.08 -20.02
CA ARG A 4 14.48 8.99 -20.41
C ARG A 4 14.78 7.97 -19.58
N GLY A 5 14.05 6.92 -19.37
CA GLY A 5 14.36 5.84 -18.47
C GLY A 5 14.06 6.13 -17.03
N PHE A 6 13.83 7.39 -16.72
CA PHE A 6 13.47 7.77 -15.39
C PHE A 6 11.99 7.75 -15.19
N MET A 7 11.58 7.24 -14.06
CA MET A 7 10.17 7.25 -13.70
C MET A 7 10.01 8.01 -12.38
N SER A 8 9.05 8.91 -12.36
CA SER A 8 8.74 9.66 -11.15
C SER A 8 7.92 8.80 -10.20
N ALA A 9 7.76 9.28 -8.98
CA ALA A 9 6.88 8.62 -8.02
C ALA A 9 5.48 8.49 -8.58
N GLU A 10 4.99 9.55 -9.23
CA GLU A 10 3.65 9.53 -9.82
C GLU A 10 3.52 8.47 -10.91
N SER A 11 4.56 8.31 -11.74
CA SER A 11 4.53 7.30 -12.80
C SER A 11 4.45 5.89 -12.21
N HIS A 12 5.22 5.63 -11.17
CA HIS A 12 5.18 4.32 -10.51
C HIS A 12 3.83 4.11 -9.84
N TYR A 13 3.28 5.15 -9.23
CA TYR A 13 1.96 5.07 -8.63
C TYR A 13 0.89 4.70 -9.65
N LEU A 14 0.91 5.34 -10.82
CA LEU A 14 -0.06 5.04 -11.86
C LEU A 14 0.11 3.61 -12.39
N ASN A 15 1.36 3.16 -12.52
CA ASN A 15 1.63 1.77 -12.90
C ASN A 15 1.09 0.80 -11.86
N ALA A 16 1.20 1.16 -10.59
CA ALA A 16 0.68 0.31 -9.51
C ALA A 16 -0.84 0.21 -9.56
N LEU A 17 -1.51 1.34 -9.83
CA LEU A 17 -2.97 1.32 -9.97
C LEU A 17 -3.40 0.44 -11.13
N GLU A 18 -2.71 0.55 -12.25
CA GLU A 18 -3.02 -0.27 -13.41
C GLU A 18 -2.83 -1.75 -13.08
N ALA A 19 -1.76 -2.08 -12.36
CA ALA A 19 -1.49 -3.45 -11.98
C ALA A 19 -2.58 -4.00 -11.07
N LEU A 20 -3.05 -3.20 -10.11
CA LEU A 20 -4.15 -3.62 -9.24
C LEU A 20 -5.42 -3.89 -10.05
N ASP A 21 -5.69 -3.01 -11.01
CA ASP A 21 -6.86 -3.15 -11.85
C ASP A 21 -6.82 -4.44 -12.67
N GLU A 22 -5.61 -4.86 -13.04
CA GLU A 22 -5.40 -6.09 -13.79
C GLU A 22 -5.32 -7.32 -12.91
N GLY A 23 -5.35 -7.15 -11.60
CA GLY A 23 -5.23 -8.26 -10.68
C GLY A 23 -3.80 -8.70 -10.42
N ASP A 24 -2.82 -7.94 -10.89
CA ASP A 24 -1.40 -8.27 -10.72
C ASP A 24 -0.87 -7.61 -9.45
N ARG A 25 -1.09 -8.27 -8.32
CA ARG A 25 -0.73 -7.70 -7.02
C ARG A 25 0.78 -7.64 -6.80
N GLU A 26 1.52 -8.58 -7.38
CA GLU A 26 2.98 -8.56 -7.27
C GLU A 26 3.55 -7.31 -7.91
N ARG A 27 3.10 -7.02 -9.12
CA ARG A 27 3.55 -5.82 -9.84
C ARG A 27 3.08 -4.56 -9.12
N ALA A 28 1.83 -4.56 -8.63
CA ALA A 28 1.30 -3.41 -7.91
C ALA A 28 2.13 -3.12 -6.67
N LYS A 29 2.52 -4.16 -5.94
CA LYS A 29 3.35 -4.01 -4.76
C LYS A 29 4.72 -3.44 -5.11
N ALA A 30 5.34 -3.97 -6.15
CA ALA A 30 6.66 -3.51 -6.58
C ALA A 30 6.63 -2.05 -7.01
N GLU A 31 5.64 -1.68 -7.84
CA GLU A 31 5.54 -0.32 -8.35
C GLU A 31 5.20 0.67 -7.25
N SER A 32 4.26 0.32 -6.36
CA SER A 32 3.90 1.24 -5.28
C SER A 32 5.07 1.41 -4.31
N LYS A 33 5.86 0.37 -4.09
CA LYS A 33 7.04 0.48 -3.25
C LYS A 33 8.06 1.43 -3.87
N LYS A 34 8.24 1.38 -5.18
CA LYS A 34 9.13 2.32 -5.86
C LYS A 34 8.62 3.74 -5.72
N ALA A 35 7.30 3.94 -5.85
CA ALA A 35 6.71 5.26 -5.72
C ALA A 35 6.96 5.83 -4.33
N THR A 36 6.76 5.04 -3.28
CA THR A 36 6.96 5.52 -1.91
C THR A 36 8.44 5.72 -1.58
N SER A 37 9.33 5.01 -2.26
CA SER A 37 10.77 5.22 -2.08
C SER A 37 11.21 6.54 -2.69
N LEU A 38 10.61 6.92 -3.83
CA LEU A 38 10.93 8.17 -4.48
C LEU A 38 10.25 9.35 -3.80
N ASP A 39 9.06 9.15 -3.26
CA ASP A 39 8.31 10.21 -2.58
C ASP A 39 7.60 9.60 -1.38
N PRO A 40 8.25 9.58 -0.21
CA PRO A 40 7.65 8.99 0.99
C PRO A 40 6.38 9.69 1.47
N GLU A 41 6.09 10.89 0.96
CA GLU A 41 4.90 11.63 1.35
C GLU A 41 3.74 11.42 0.38
N HIS A 42 3.91 10.56 -0.59
CA HIS A 42 2.85 10.25 -1.55
C HIS A 42 1.88 9.25 -0.91
N LEU A 43 0.90 9.76 -0.18
CA LEU A 43 0.01 8.91 0.61
C LEU A 43 -0.83 7.96 -0.23
N GLU A 44 -1.22 8.39 -1.44
CA GLU A 44 -2.00 7.51 -2.32
C GLU A 44 -1.19 6.30 -2.75
N ALA A 45 0.13 6.47 -2.94
CA ALA A 45 0.99 5.34 -3.26
C ALA A 45 1.09 4.38 -2.08
N TRP A 46 1.15 4.90 -0.86
CA TRP A 46 1.12 4.04 0.33
C TRP A 46 -0.20 3.28 0.41
N SER A 47 -1.32 3.91 0.04
CA SER A 47 -2.63 3.24 0.02
C SER A 47 -2.65 2.08 -0.96
N VAL A 48 -2.08 2.28 -2.15
CA VAL A 48 -1.99 1.20 -3.14
C VAL A 48 -1.12 0.07 -2.60
N TYR A 49 -0.03 0.41 -1.92
CA TYR A 49 0.84 -0.59 -1.33
C TYR A 49 0.09 -1.44 -0.30
N VAL A 50 -0.75 -0.81 0.53
CA VAL A 50 -1.58 -1.54 1.49
C VAL A 50 -2.43 -2.58 0.77
N GLU A 51 -3.14 -2.15 -0.28
CA GLU A 51 -4.01 -3.07 -1.02
C GLU A 51 -3.21 -4.17 -1.70
N ALA A 52 -2.04 -3.82 -2.24
CA ALA A 52 -1.21 -4.79 -2.96
C ALA A 52 -0.59 -5.82 -2.02
N CYS A 53 -0.35 -5.46 -0.76
CA CYS A 53 0.18 -6.40 0.22
C CYS A 53 -0.84 -7.45 0.66
N LEU A 54 -2.12 -7.16 0.50
CA LEU A 54 -3.18 -8.04 0.98
C LEU A 54 -3.75 -8.86 -0.17
N PRO A 55 -4.15 -10.11 0.10
CA PRO A 55 -4.75 -10.94 -0.94
C PRO A 55 -6.17 -10.44 -1.22
N PRO A 56 -6.74 -10.82 -2.37
CA PRO A 56 -8.12 -10.44 -2.66
C PRO A 56 -9.09 -11.14 -1.70
N ALA A 57 -10.17 -10.44 -1.33
CA ALA A 57 -11.19 -11.03 -0.50
C ALA A 57 -11.79 -12.25 -1.21
N PRO A 58 -12.22 -13.27 -0.46
CA PRO A 58 -12.26 -13.36 0.98
C PRO A 58 -11.04 -14.03 1.60
N THR A 59 -9.96 -14.20 0.85
CA THR A 59 -8.76 -14.88 1.36
C THR A 59 -8.14 -14.07 2.49
N PRO A 60 -7.89 -14.65 3.66
CA PRO A 60 -7.24 -13.91 4.74
C PRO A 60 -5.76 -13.72 4.44
N PRO A 61 -5.16 -12.61 4.86
CA PRO A 61 -3.74 -12.39 4.64
C PRO A 61 -2.90 -13.26 5.57
N THR A 62 -1.66 -13.52 5.14
CA THR A 62 -0.68 -14.13 6.02
C THR A 62 -0.22 -13.08 7.03
N MET A 63 0.46 -13.54 8.10
CA MET A 63 0.99 -12.58 9.08
C MET A 63 1.98 -11.61 8.47
N ILE A 64 2.80 -12.09 7.53
CA ILE A 64 3.76 -11.22 6.86
C ILE A 64 3.04 -10.17 6.03
N GLN A 65 2.02 -10.59 5.27
CA GLN A 65 1.24 -9.64 4.46
C GLN A 65 0.55 -8.61 5.35
N ALA A 66 -0.06 -9.07 6.44
CA ALA A 66 -0.75 -8.16 7.35
C ALA A 66 0.21 -7.18 8.00
N ALA A 67 1.40 -7.66 8.38
CA ALA A 67 2.40 -6.80 9.01
C ALA A 67 2.90 -5.72 8.04
N GLN A 68 3.14 -6.09 6.78
CA GLN A 68 3.57 -5.13 5.76
C GLN A 68 2.49 -4.09 5.51
N ALA A 69 1.24 -4.53 5.42
CA ALA A 69 0.12 -3.61 5.20
C ALA A 69 -0.04 -2.67 6.40
N LEU A 70 0.09 -3.20 7.61
CA LEU A 70 -0.05 -2.39 8.81
C LEU A 70 1.03 -1.31 8.91
N ALA A 71 2.26 -1.65 8.52
CA ALA A 71 3.35 -0.67 8.53
C ALA A 71 3.03 0.51 7.60
N ALA A 72 2.46 0.21 6.43
CA ALA A 72 2.06 1.25 5.49
C ALA A 72 0.88 2.05 6.02
N VAL A 73 -0.09 1.40 6.66
CA VAL A 73 -1.23 2.10 7.28
C VAL A 73 -0.73 3.09 8.32
N LYS A 74 0.24 2.68 9.14
CA LYS A 74 0.79 3.57 10.17
C LYS A 74 1.44 4.80 9.55
N LYS A 75 2.11 4.65 8.41
CA LYS A 75 2.68 5.79 7.70
C LYS A 75 1.60 6.77 7.27
N ILE A 76 0.50 6.24 6.74
CA ILE A 76 -0.58 7.08 6.23
C ILE A 76 -1.24 7.85 7.37
N VAL A 77 -1.60 7.18 8.46
CA VAL A 77 -2.31 7.84 9.55
C VAL A 77 -1.40 8.79 10.33
N ALA A 78 -0.09 8.53 10.34
CA ALA A 78 0.84 9.45 10.97
C ALA A 78 0.91 10.76 10.19
N ALA A 79 0.83 10.68 8.85
CA ALA A 79 0.87 11.87 8.00
C ALA A 79 -0.48 12.56 7.91
N ASP A 80 -1.57 11.79 7.94
CA ASP A 80 -2.92 12.32 7.81
C ASP A 80 -3.86 11.58 8.76
N PRO A 81 -3.96 12.02 10.02
CA PRO A 81 -4.82 11.35 11.01
C PRO A 81 -6.30 11.35 10.66
N SER A 82 -6.72 12.15 9.69
CA SER A 82 -8.14 12.20 9.30
C SER A 82 -8.55 11.03 8.40
N ARG A 83 -7.60 10.17 8.01
CA ARG A 83 -7.88 9.02 7.15
C ARG A 83 -8.57 7.92 7.95
N MET A 84 -9.89 8.06 8.11
CA MET A 84 -10.66 7.09 8.90
C MET A 84 -10.63 5.70 8.28
N ASP A 85 -10.61 5.63 6.95
CA ASP A 85 -10.55 4.35 6.25
C ASP A 85 -9.30 3.56 6.67
N MET A 86 -8.19 4.25 6.86
CA MET A 86 -6.95 3.61 7.24
C MET A 86 -6.93 3.24 8.72
N TRP A 87 -7.56 4.04 9.58
CA TRP A 87 -7.70 3.68 10.99
C TRP A 87 -8.47 2.37 11.14
N VAL A 88 -9.58 2.24 10.40
CA VAL A 88 -10.39 1.03 10.44
C VAL A 88 -9.59 -0.15 9.91
N ARG A 89 -8.90 0.05 8.79
CA ARG A 89 -8.10 -1.02 8.19
C ARG A 89 -7.01 -1.49 9.15
N GLY A 90 -6.31 -0.54 9.78
CA GLY A 90 -5.25 -0.88 10.74
C GLY A 90 -5.78 -1.63 11.94
N GLY A 91 -6.94 -1.22 12.46
CA GLY A 91 -7.55 -1.90 13.59
C GLY A 91 -7.90 -3.34 13.27
N ARG A 92 -8.44 -3.58 12.08
CA ARG A 92 -8.80 -4.94 11.65
C ARG A 92 -7.57 -5.80 11.46
N LEU A 93 -6.50 -5.23 10.87
CA LEU A 93 -5.26 -5.99 10.70
C LEU A 93 -4.68 -6.41 12.04
N MET A 94 -4.70 -5.49 13.03
CA MET A 94 -4.19 -5.82 14.35
C MET A 94 -5.05 -6.86 15.05
N ALA A 95 -6.37 -6.68 15.01
CA ALA A 95 -7.28 -7.56 15.75
C ALA A 95 -7.44 -8.93 15.10
N ASP A 96 -7.71 -8.92 13.78
CA ASP A 96 -8.12 -10.13 13.08
C ASP A 96 -6.97 -10.92 12.51
N ASP A 97 -5.97 -10.23 11.99
CA ASP A 97 -4.93 -10.89 11.21
C ASP A 97 -3.62 -11.05 11.97
N LEU A 98 -3.33 -10.16 12.91
CA LEU A 98 -2.12 -10.23 13.71
C LEU A 98 -2.38 -10.66 15.16
N GLY A 99 -3.65 -10.69 15.56
CA GLY A 99 -4.01 -11.11 16.91
C GLY A 99 -3.44 -10.23 17.99
N MET A 100 -3.31 -8.92 17.73
CA MET A 100 -2.69 -8.00 18.67
C MET A 100 -3.68 -7.34 19.62
N LEU A 101 -4.96 -7.58 19.43
CA LEU A 101 -5.99 -7.02 20.29
C LEU A 101 -6.78 -8.11 20.96
#